data_339c2cafc1e03d6edf763d2fc639b033
#
_entry.id   339c2cafc1e03d6edf763d2fc639b033
#
_cell.length_a   1.000
_cell.length_b   1.000
_cell.length_c   1.000
_cell.angle_alpha   90.00
_cell.angle_beta   90.00
_cell.angle_gamma   90.00
#
_symmetry.space_group_name_H-M   'P 1'
#
loop_
_entity.id
_entity.type
_entity.pdbx_description
1 polymer ?
#
loop_
_entity_poly.entity_id
_entity_poly.type
_entity_poly.pdbx_seq_one_letter_code
_entity_poly.pdbx_strand_id
1 'polypeptide(L)'
;MGRLNGNLPAGREEKILTDLAKLPDQCQAVFDQVDIIKGLCDAFKDKEDVFFIGRSMDYGLAMEGALKLKEISYIHAESYAGGELKHGTLSLIEAGVPVIALATQLEVEEKMISNIKEVKARDAYVVGVVQEGDTEVGKTVDALLKVPASDDFVVPILAIIPLQLLAYYIAVSRGNDVDKPRNLAKSVTVE
;
A
#
# COMPACT_ATOMS: atom_id res chain seq x y z
N MET A 1 6.56 -26.58 4.25
CA MET A 1 5.47 -26.99 5.17
C MET A 1 4.19 -27.35 4.41
N GLY A 2 3.55 -26.47 3.64
CA GLY A 2 2.29 -26.77 2.92
C GLY A 2 2.36 -27.99 2.01
N ARG A 3 3.44 -28.17 1.25
CA ARG A 3 3.69 -29.36 0.41
C ARG A 3 3.81 -30.64 1.25
N LEU A 4 4.59 -30.59 2.34
CA LEU A 4 4.80 -31.75 3.20
C LEU A 4 3.52 -32.21 3.92
N ASN A 5 2.60 -31.27 4.20
CA ASN A 5 1.36 -31.54 4.90
C ASN A 5 0.16 -31.76 3.97
N GLY A 6 0.38 -31.72 2.64
CA GLY A 6 -0.69 -31.87 1.64
C GLY A 6 -1.72 -30.73 1.61
N ASN A 7 -1.43 -29.60 2.26
CA ASN A 7 -2.38 -28.46 2.39
C ASN A 7 -2.28 -27.46 1.23
N LEU A 8 -1.36 -27.66 0.30
CA LEU A 8 -1.21 -26.79 -0.86
C LEU A 8 -2.06 -27.33 -2.02
N PRO A 9 -2.97 -26.55 -2.58
CA PRO A 9 -3.78 -26.96 -3.73
C PRO A 9 -2.90 -27.40 -4.91
N ALA A 10 -3.38 -28.36 -5.70
CA ALA A 10 -2.66 -28.82 -6.88
C ALA A 10 -2.36 -27.65 -7.84
N GLY A 11 -1.13 -27.60 -8.36
CA GLY A 11 -0.67 -26.56 -9.28
C GLY A 11 -0.28 -25.23 -8.61
N ARG A 12 -0.65 -24.97 -7.36
CA ARG A 12 -0.34 -23.69 -6.69
C ARG A 12 1.16 -23.55 -6.41
N GLU A 13 1.84 -24.65 -6.08
CA GLU A 13 3.30 -24.63 -5.90
C GLU A 13 4.01 -24.16 -7.18
N GLU A 14 3.63 -24.75 -8.33
CA GLU A 14 4.20 -24.40 -9.62
C GLU A 14 3.93 -22.91 -9.97
N LYS A 15 2.71 -22.45 -9.70
CA LYS A 15 2.36 -21.03 -9.89
C LYS A 15 3.22 -20.13 -9.04
N ILE A 16 3.37 -20.40 -7.74
CA ILE A 16 4.20 -19.59 -6.83
C ILE A 16 5.66 -19.55 -7.32
N LEU A 17 6.25 -20.71 -7.68
CA LEU A 17 7.62 -20.78 -8.17
C LEU A 17 7.80 -20.02 -9.49
N THR A 18 6.83 -20.11 -10.38
CA THR A 18 6.82 -19.38 -11.64
C THR A 18 6.74 -17.85 -11.40
N ASP A 19 5.87 -17.41 -10.50
CA ASP A 19 5.71 -16.00 -10.19
C ASP A 19 6.95 -15.44 -9.44
N LEU A 20 7.56 -16.24 -8.55
CA LEU A 20 8.84 -15.88 -7.91
C LEU A 20 9.97 -15.70 -8.94
N ALA A 21 10.03 -16.57 -9.96
CA ALA A 21 11.03 -16.46 -11.02
C ALA A 21 10.87 -15.21 -11.89
N LYS A 22 9.66 -14.65 -11.97
CA LYS A 22 9.34 -13.41 -12.71
C LYS A 22 9.56 -12.14 -11.90
N LEU A 23 9.79 -12.23 -10.58
CA LEU A 23 9.88 -11.06 -9.71
C LEU A 23 10.83 -9.97 -10.21
N PRO A 24 12.03 -10.26 -10.74
CA PRO A 24 12.92 -9.19 -11.22
C PRO A 24 12.26 -8.30 -12.28
N ASP A 25 11.63 -8.94 -13.29
CA ASP A 25 10.96 -8.20 -14.38
C ASP A 25 9.69 -7.49 -13.87
N GLN A 26 8.95 -8.12 -12.97
CA GLN A 26 7.75 -7.55 -12.36
C GLN A 26 8.10 -6.35 -11.47
N CYS A 27 9.18 -6.42 -10.69
CA CYS A 27 9.67 -5.28 -9.93
C CYS A 27 10.04 -4.11 -10.85
N GLN A 28 10.74 -4.40 -11.98
CA GLN A 28 11.06 -3.37 -12.95
C GLN A 28 9.81 -2.71 -13.53
N ALA A 29 8.77 -3.49 -13.84
CA ALA A 29 7.50 -2.95 -14.33
C ALA A 29 6.81 -2.01 -13.31
N VAL A 30 7.00 -2.24 -12.01
CA VAL A 30 6.54 -1.30 -10.98
C VAL A 30 7.40 -0.04 -10.95
N PHE A 31 8.73 -0.15 -11.08
CA PHE A 31 9.62 1.02 -11.16
C PHE A 31 9.35 1.88 -12.40
N ASP A 32 8.93 1.28 -13.50
CA ASP A 32 8.58 2.01 -14.74
C ASP A 32 7.35 2.93 -14.56
N GLN A 33 6.57 2.77 -13.49
CA GLN A 33 5.44 3.63 -13.13
C GLN A 33 5.83 4.83 -12.25
N VAL A 34 7.11 5.09 -12.05
CA VAL A 34 7.60 6.13 -11.14
C VAL A 34 7.03 7.52 -11.40
N ASP A 35 6.75 7.86 -12.65
CA ASP A 35 6.20 9.18 -12.98
C ASP A 35 4.73 9.32 -12.55
N ILE A 36 3.97 8.23 -12.54
CA ILE A 36 2.62 8.20 -11.94
C ILE A 36 2.73 8.47 -10.44
N ILE A 37 3.66 7.79 -9.76
CA ILE A 37 3.87 7.94 -8.31
C ILE A 37 4.29 9.38 -7.97
N LYS A 38 5.21 9.98 -8.73
CA LYS A 38 5.59 11.39 -8.58
C LYS A 38 4.42 12.34 -8.74
N GLY A 39 3.53 12.07 -9.72
CA GLY A 39 2.33 12.86 -9.95
C GLY A 39 1.36 12.87 -8.76
N LEU A 40 1.41 11.86 -7.90
CA LEU A 40 0.57 11.81 -6.69
C LEU A 40 1.11 12.65 -5.54
N CYS A 41 2.41 12.98 -5.52
CA CYS A 41 3.06 13.61 -4.37
C CYS A 41 2.44 14.95 -3.99
N ASP A 42 1.92 15.72 -4.96
CA ASP A 42 1.27 17.00 -4.69
C ASP A 42 0.01 16.88 -3.83
N ALA A 43 -0.68 15.74 -3.88
CA ALA A 43 -1.84 15.48 -3.04
C ALA A 43 -1.47 15.19 -1.57
N PHE A 44 -0.20 14.90 -1.29
CA PHE A 44 0.27 14.47 0.03
C PHE A 44 1.22 15.45 0.71
N LYS A 45 2.01 16.22 -0.04
CA LYS A 45 3.15 17.00 0.50
C LYS A 45 2.78 17.98 1.61
N ASP A 46 1.59 18.57 1.56
CA ASP A 46 1.10 19.56 2.52
C ASP A 46 0.13 18.95 3.57
N LYS A 47 -0.02 17.63 3.59
CA LYS A 47 -0.89 16.94 4.53
C LYS A 47 -0.17 16.61 5.83
N GLU A 48 -0.92 16.66 6.92
CA GLU A 48 -0.43 16.28 8.25
C GLU A 48 -0.75 14.82 8.57
N ASP A 49 -1.88 14.31 8.07
CA ASP A 49 -2.36 12.95 8.29
C ASP A 49 -2.55 12.19 6.98
N VAL A 50 -2.18 10.92 6.98
CA VAL A 50 -2.42 9.95 5.89
C VAL A 50 -2.85 8.62 6.50
N PHE A 51 -3.92 8.04 5.97
CA PHE A 51 -4.41 6.73 6.41
C PHE A 51 -4.12 5.66 5.39
N PHE A 52 -3.77 4.49 5.89
CA PHE A 52 -3.59 3.29 5.08
C PHE A 52 -4.63 2.26 5.50
N ILE A 53 -5.29 1.65 4.55
CA ILE A 53 -6.29 0.63 4.82
C ILE A 53 -6.04 -0.62 3.99
N GLY A 54 -6.25 -1.78 4.59
CA GLY A 54 -6.07 -3.06 3.92
C GLY A 54 -6.84 -4.18 4.63
N ARG A 55 -6.95 -5.32 3.97
CA ARG A 55 -7.53 -6.55 4.52
C ARG A 55 -6.60 -7.73 4.29
N SER A 56 -6.66 -8.74 5.14
CA SER A 56 -5.79 -9.91 5.06
C SER A 56 -4.31 -9.49 5.04
N MET A 57 -3.50 -9.98 4.10
CA MET A 57 -2.09 -9.61 3.98
C MET A 57 -1.87 -8.13 3.62
N ASP A 58 -2.81 -7.52 2.91
CA ASP A 58 -2.77 -6.08 2.59
C ASP A 58 -2.81 -5.19 3.84
N TYR A 59 -3.37 -5.65 4.96
CA TYR A 59 -3.27 -4.90 6.22
C TYR A 59 -1.82 -4.84 6.74
N GLY A 60 -1.08 -5.94 6.65
CA GLY A 60 0.35 -5.94 6.99
C GLY A 60 1.16 -5.00 6.08
N LEU A 61 0.85 -4.95 4.79
CA LEU A 61 1.46 -4.00 3.85
C LEU A 61 1.07 -2.56 4.16
N ALA A 62 -0.17 -2.32 4.56
CA ALA A 62 -0.64 -1.00 5.00
C ALA A 62 0.16 -0.50 6.21
N MET A 63 0.45 -1.39 7.17
CA MET A 63 1.30 -1.07 8.32
C MET A 63 2.72 -0.66 7.90
N GLU A 64 3.34 -1.43 7.00
CA GLU A 64 4.67 -1.14 6.48
C GLU A 64 4.70 0.16 5.66
N GLY A 65 3.71 0.37 4.80
CA GLY A 65 3.58 1.62 4.02
C GLY A 65 3.44 2.85 4.92
N ALA A 66 2.59 2.79 5.94
CA ALA A 66 2.43 3.84 6.92
C ALA A 66 3.74 4.10 7.70
N LEU A 67 4.47 3.03 8.06
CA LEU A 67 5.77 3.13 8.72
C LEU A 67 6.78 3.85 7.83
N LYS A 68 6.94 3.44 6.59
CA LYS A 68 7.88 4.07 5.64
C LYS A 68 7.55 5.55 5.42
N LEU A 69 6.27 5.88 5.28
CA LEU A 69 5.87 7.27 5.09
C LEU A 69 6.23 8.13 6.31
N LYS A 70 5.85 7.71 7.53
CA LYS A 70 6.13 8.50 8.73
C LYS A 70 7.62 8.65 9.03
N GLU A 71 8.43 7.61 8.74
CA GLU A 71 9.87 7.61 9.04
C GLU A 71 10.63 8.71 8.29
N ILE A 72 10.30 8.97 7.03
CA ILE A 72 11.09 9.85 6.16
C ILE A 72 10.36 11.14 5.76
N SER A 73 9.02 11.14 5.71
CA SER A 73 8.24 12.33 5.36
C SER A 73 7.80 13.15 6.57
N TYR A 74 7.79 12.53 7.76
CA TYR A 74 7.30 13.08 9.02
C TYR A 74 5.80 13.41 9.02
N ILE A 75 5.07 12.89 8.06
CA ILE A 75 3.61 12.92 8.06
C ILE A 75 3.12 11.89 9.09
N HIS A 76 2.14 12.26 9.90
CA HIS A 76 1.47 11.30 10.76
C HIS A 76 0.72 10.29 9.87
N ALA A 77 1.17 9.05 9.87
CA ALA A 77 0.60 8.00 9.04
C ALA A 77 0.19 6.81 9.90
N GLU A 78 -1.05 6.39 9.77
CA GLU A 78 -1.61 5.24 10.48
C GLU A 78 -2.23 4.23 9.52
N SER A 79 -2.24 2.96 9.95
CA SER A 79 -2.84 1.87 9.19
C SER A 79 -3.95 1.20 9.98
N TYR A 80 -5.03 0.84 9.27
CA TYR A 80 -6.18 0.18 9.86
C TYR A 80 -6.62 -1.02 9.02
N ALA A 81 -7.03 -2.08 9.70
CA ALA A 81 -7.78 -3.11 9.04
C ALA A 81 -9.10 -2.53 8.53
N GLY A 82 -9.43 -2.73 7.24
CA GLY A 82 -10.60 -2.10 6.63
C GLY A 82 -11.92 -2.35 7.39
N GLY A 83 -12.04 -3.53 8.05
CA GLY A 83 -13.20 -3.84 8.89
C GLY A 83 -13.32 -3.02 10.16
N GLU A 84 -12.21 -2.42 10.65
CA GLU A 84 -12.16 -1.69 11.90
C GLU A 84 -12.40 -0.17 11.75
N LEU A 85 -12.55 0.33 10.51
CA LEU A 85 -12.74 1.76 10.24
C LEU A 85 -13.90 2.37 11.04
N LYS A 86 -14.98 1.62 11.22
CA LYS A 86 -16.21 2.08 11.92
C LYS A 86 -16.06 2.24 13.42
N HIS A 87 -14.99 1.69 13.99
CA HIS A 87 -14.76 1.70 15.43
C HIS A 87 -14.00 2.96 15.94
N GLY A 88 -13.98 4.03 15.13
CA GLY A 88 -13.40 5.31 15.53
C GLY A 88 -12.74 6.07 14.37
N THR A 89 -11.92 5.39 13.57
CA THR A 89 -11.08 6.01 12.53
C THR A 89 -11.86 6.86 11.53
N LEU A 90 -13.10 6.47 11.19
CA LEU A 90 -13.94 7.26 10.27
C LEU A 90 -14.24 8.68 10.77
N SER A 91 -14.09 8.94 12.08
CA SER A 91 -14.24 10.30 12.62
C SER A 91 -13.09 11.24 12.25
N LEU A 92 -11.95 10.68 11.84
CA LEU A 92 -10.76 11.43 11.40
C LEU A 92 -10.74 11.66 9.89
N ILE A 93 -11.65 11.02 9.16
CA ILE A 93 -11.72 11.15 7.71
C ILE A 93 -12.59 12.36 7.36
N GLU A 94 -11.99 13.34 6.75
CA GLU A 94 -12.62 14.56 6.25
C GLU A 94 -12.21 14.85 4.81
N ALA A 95 -12.79 15.86 4.20
CA ALA A 95 -12.58 16.18 2.79
C ALA A 95 -11.11 16.38 2.45
N GLY A 96 -10.63 15.63 1.47
CA GLY A 96 -9.27 15.70 0.95
C GLY A 96 -8.20 15.07 1.85
N VAL A 97 -8.57 14.38 2.93
CA VAL A 97 -7.63 13.53 3.68
C VAL A 97 -7.18 12.37 2.80
N PRO A 98 -5.87 12.14 2.62
CA PRO A 98 -5.39 11.04 1.80
C PRO A 98 -5.57 9.69 2.49
N VAL A 99 -6.11 8.74 1.73
CA VAL A 99 -6.25 7.35 2.14
C VAL A 99 -5.61 6.46 1.09
N ILE A 100 -4.66 5.62 1.48
CA ILE A 100 -4.07 4.60 0.61
C ILE A 100 -4.77 3.28 0.90
N ALA A 101 -5.49 2.77 -0.08
CA ALA A 101 -6.29 1.56 0.01
C ALA A 101 -5.62 0.41 -0.74
N LEU A 102 -5.11 -0.59 -0.01
CA LEU A 102 -4.54 -1.78 -0.60
C LEU A 102 -5.66 -2.80 -0.88
N ALA A 103 -5.80 -3.19 -2.13
CA ALA A 103 -6.82 -4.12 -2.63
C ALA A 103 -6.19 -5.14 -3.60
N THR A 104 -5.09 -5.77 -3.17
CA THR A 104 -4.36 -6.76 -3.98
C THR A 104 -4.82 -8.20 -3.69
N GLN A 105 -5.56 -8.42 -2.61
CA GLN A 105 -6.08 -9.73 -2.20
C GLN A 105 -7.50 -9.92 -2.75
N LEU A 106 -7.61 -10.63 -3.88
CA LEU A 106 -8.87 -10.77 -4.64
C LEU A 106 -10.01 -11.39 -3.82
N GLU A 107 -9.71 -12.29 -2.89
CA GLU A 107 -10.73 -12.93 -2.03
C GLU A 107 -11.50 -11.93 -1.13
N VAL A 108 -10.94 -10.77 -0.87
CA VAL A 108 -11.52 -9.75 0.01
C VAL A 108 -11.79 -8.42 -0.71
N GLU A 109 -11.65 -8.38 -2.03
CA GLU A 109 -11.78 -7.18 -2.86
C GLU A 109 -13.14 -6.48 -2.69
N GLU A 110 -14.25 -7.21 -2.75
CA GLU A 110 -15.60 -6.63 -2.56
C GLU A 110 -15.73 -5.92 -1.20
N LYS A 111 -15.15 -6.53 -0.14
CA LYS A 111 -15.15 -5.94 1.19
C LYS A 111 -14.26 -4.72 1.25
N MET A 112 -13.15 -4.72 0.50
CA MET A 112 -12.26 -3.58 0.42
C MET A 112 -12.91 -2.41 -0.34
N ILE A 113 -13.62 -2.68 -1.44
CA ILE A 113 -14.44 -1.70 -2.17
C ILE A 113 -15.47 -1.06 -1.25
N SER A 114 -16.13 -1.85 -0.40
CA SER A 114 -17.07 -1.31 0.59
C SER A 114 -16.38 -0.34 1.55
N ASN A 115 -15.18 -0.67 2.06
CA ASN A 115 -14.41 0.23 2.93
C ASN A 115 -13.93 1.49 2.21
N ILE A 116 -13.53 1.38 0.94
CA ILE A 116 -13.19 2.54 0.10
C ILE A 116 -14.40 3.48 0.00
N LYS A 117 -15.59 2.95 -0.27
CA LYS A 117 -16.82 3.76 -0.33
C LYS A 117 -17.14 4.47 1.00
N GLU A 118 -16.81 3.86 2.14
CA GLU A 118 -17.00 4.47 3.46
C GLU A 118 -16.14 5.73 3.66
N VAL A 119 -14.88 5.70 3.24
CA VAL A 119 -14.00 6.88 3.31
C VAL A 119 -14.32 7.87 2.19
N LYS A 120 -14.68 7.41 1.00
CA LYS A 120 -15.14 8.27 -0.11
C LYS A 120 -16.43 9.04 0.23
N ALA A 121 -17.34 8.46 1.01
CA ALA A 121 -18.55 9.15 1.48
C ALA A 121 -18.24 10.33 2.42
N ARG A 122 -16.97 10.52 2.81
CA ARG A 122 -16.45 11.64 3.60
C ARG A 122 -15.48 12.51 2.80
N ASP A 123 -15.54 12.38 1.47
CA ASP A 123 -14.71 13.11 0.50
C ASP A 123 -13.19 12.93 0.69
N ALA A 124 -12.75 11.77 1.20
CA ALA A 124 -11.34 11.41 1.24
C ALA A 124 -10.75 11.35 -0.18
N TYR A 125 -9.48 11.71 -0.33
CA TYR A 125 -8.71 11.46 -1.54
C TYR A 125 -8.11 10.06 -1.47
N VAL A 126 -8.60 9.13 -2.29
CA VAL A 126 -8.23 7.72 -2.18
C VAL A 126 -7.31 7.29 -3.32
N VAL A 127 -6.16 6.72 -2.96
CA VAL A 127 -5.24 6.03 -3.88
C VAL A 127 -5.40 4.53 -3.68
N GLY A 128 -5.84 3.82 -4.70
CA GLY A 128 -5.93 2.36 -4.69
C GLY A 128 -4.62 1.71 -5.14
N VAL A 129 -4.17 0.66 -4.43
CA VAL A 129 -3.09 -0.23 -4.87
C VAL A 129 -3.73 -1.56 -5.23
N VAL A 130 -3.65 -1.95 -6.50
CA VAL A 130 -4.36 -3.09 -7.07
C VAL A 130 -3.45 -3.96 -7.94
N GLN A 131 -3.86 -5.17 -8.23
CA GLN A 131 -3.22 -5.96 -9.29
C GLN A 131 -3.64 -5.48 -10.68
N GLU A 132 -2.79 -5.68 -11.67
CA GLU A 132 -3.15 -5.51 -13.08
C GLU A 132 -4.38 -6.37 -13.42
N GLY A 133 -5.29 -5.80 -14.22
CA GLY A 133 -6.58 -6.44 -14.54
C GLY A 133 -7.73 -6.02 -13.61
N ASP A 134 -7.46 -5.25 -12.55
CA ASP A 134 -8.54 -4.66 -11.75
C ASP A 134 -9.47 -3.82 -12.63
N THR A 135 -10.77 -4.00 -12.42
CA THR A 135 -11.82 -3.24 -13.12
C THR A 135 -12.81 -2.59 -12.17
N GLU A 136 -12.81 -2.93 -10.91
CA GLU A 136 -13.83 -2.54 -9.93
C GLU A 136 -13.33 -1.49 -8.94
N VAL A 137 -12.15 -1.70 -8.34
CA VAL A 137 -11.56 -0.74 -7.39
C VAL A 137 -11.31 0.59 -8.08
N GLY A 138 -10.79 0.56 -9.32
CA GLY A 138 -10.52 1.76 -10.13
C GLY A 138 -11.71 2.67 -10.34
N LYS A 139 -12.95 2.16 -10.29
CA LYS A 139 -14.18 2.96 -10.39
C LYS A 139 -14.50 3.75 -9.12
N THR A 140 -13.84 3.43 -8.01
CA THR A 140 -14.19 3.93 -6.68
C THR A 140 -13.12 4.81 -6.03
N VAL A 141 -11.95 4.91 -6.65
CA VAL A 141 -10.79 5.67 -6.14
C VAL A 141 -10.45 6.87 -7.03
N ASP A 142 -9.67 7.80 -6.52
CA ASP A 142 -9.25 9.00 -7.26
C ASP A 142 -8.00 8.73 -8.11
N ALA A 143 -7.15 7.80 -7.68
CA ALA A 143 -5.95 7.38 -8.41
C ALA A 143 -5.63 5.90 -8.16
N LEU A 144 -4.89 5.30 -9.09
CA LEU A 144 -4.48 3.89 -9.02
C LEU A 144 -2.98 3.73 -9.15
N LEU A 145 -2.44 2.85 -8.32
CA LEU A 145 -1.13 2.24 -8.47
C LEU A 145 -1.34 0.76 -8.79
N LYS A 146 -0.83 0.31 -9.91
CA LYS A 146 -1.01 -1.07 -10.38
C LYS A 146 0.27 -1.86 -10.19
N VAL A 147 0.14 -3.11 -9.73
CA VAL A 147 1.25 -4.06 -9.68
C VAL A 147 0.93 -5.26 -10.57
N PRO A 148 1.94 -5.91 -11.16
CA PRO A 148 1.75 -7.10 -11.95
C PRO A 148 0.98 -8.18 -11.20
N ALA A 149 0.05 -8.85 -11.90
CA ALA A 149 -0.73 -9.94 -11.32
C ALA A 149 0.17 -11.12 -10.93
N SER A 150 0.01 -11.59 -9.70
CA SER A 150 0.80 -12.68 -9.12
C SER A 150 -0.03 -13.52 -8.14
N ASP A 151 0.54 -14.63 -7.65
CA ASP A 151 -0.05 -15.38 -6.55
C ASP A 151 -0.13 -14.52 -5.28
N ASP A 152 -1.16 -14.73 -4.46
CA ASP A 152 -1.44 -13.94 -3.24
C ASP A 152 -0.26 -13.90 -2.25
N PHE A 153 0.64 -14.90 -2.27
CA PHE A 153 1.86 -14.90 -1.46
C PHE A 153 3.01 -14.10 -2.09
N VAL A 154 2.97 -13.86 -3.39
CA VAL A 154 4.02 -13.17 -4.14
C VAL A 154 3.69 -11.69 -4.32
N VAL A 155 2.42 -11.38 -4.58
CA VAL A 155 1.96 -10.00 -4.83
C VAL A 155 2.33 -9.01 -3.72
N PRO A 156 2.42 -9.36 -2.43
CA PRO A 156 2.87 -8.43 -1.39
C PRO A 156 4.28 -7.88 -1.62
N ILE A 157 5.17 -8.66 -2.23
CA ILE A 157 6.54 -8.22 -2.58
C ILE A 157 6.51 -7.11 -3.63
N LEU A 158 5.55 -7.18 -4.55
CA LEU A 158 5.36 -6.17 -5.59
C LEU A 158 4.63 -4.94 -5.05
N ALA A 159 3.62 -5.15 -4.20
CA ALA A 159 2.76 -4.10 -3.69
C ALA A 159 3.44 -3.18 -2.67
N ILE A 160 4.52 -3.62 -2.01
CA ILE A 160 5.29 -2.76 -1.12
C ILE A 160 6.12 -1.73 -1.88
N ILE A 161 6.56 -2.02 -3.11
CA ILE A 161 7.44 -1.14 -3.90
C ILE A 161 6.79 0.22 -4.17
N PRO A 162 5.57 0.33 -4.70
CA PRO A 162 4.95 1.63 -4.93
C PRO A 162 4.73 2.42 -3.63
N LEU A 163 4.53 1.76 -2.50
CA LEU A 163 4.41 2.44 -1.20
C LEU A 163 5.74 3.03 -0.74
N GLN A 164 6.85 2.29 -0.91
CA GLN A 164 8.20 2.78 -0.62
C GLN A 164 8.57 3.95 -1.52
N LEU A 165 8.30 3.85 -2.82
CA LEU A 165 8.53 4.93 -3.77
C LEU A 165 7.69 6.17 -3.46
N LEU A 166 6.42 5.98 -3.11
CA LEU A 166 5.53 7.08 -2.72
C LEU A 166 6.07 7.79 -1.47
N ALA A 167 6.44 7.04 -0.43
CA ALA A 167 7.04 7.60 0.78
C ALA A 167 8.33 8.39 0.45
N TYR A 168 9.20 7.84 -0.40
CA TYR A 168 10.44 8.48 -0.83
C TYR A 168 10.17 9.82 -1.55
N TYR A 169 9.30 9.81 -2.57
CA TYR A 169 9.05 11.02 -3.36
C TYR A 169 8.26 12.08 -2.60
N ILE A 170 7.36 11.69 -1.70
CA ILE A 170 6.71 12.62 -0.77
C ILE A 170 7.76 13.27 0.14
N ALA A 171 8.68 12.51 0.72
CA ALA A 171 9.74 13.04 1.58
C ALA A 171 10.65 14.03 0.81
N VAL A 172 11.06 13.67 -0.40
CA VAL A 172 11.84 14.56 -1.28
C VAL A 172 11.07 15.83 -1.61
N SER A 173 9.78 15.75 -1.95
CA SER A 173 8.95 16.93 -2.26
C SER A 173 8.75 17.85 -1.05
N ARG A 174 8.86 17.33 0.18
CA ARG A 174 8.86 18.09 1.43
C ARG A 174 10.23 18.67 1.80
N GLY A 175 11.29 18.37 1.01
CA GLY A 175 12.65 18.82 1.27
C GLY A 175 13.35 18.06 2.40
N ASN A 176 12.89 16.86 2.74
CA ASN A 176 13.49 16.04 3.78
C ASN A 176 14.70 15.25 3.27
N ASP A 177 15.70 15.06 4.12
CA ASP A 177 16.83 14.16 3.85
C ASP A 177 16.37 12.71 4.11
N VAL A 178 16.19 11.94 3.04
CA VAL A 178 15.72 10.55 3.11
C VAL A 178 16.80 9.58 3.58
N ASP A 179 18.07 9.94 3.46
CA ASP A 179 19.20 9.10 3.87
C ASP A 179 19.54 9.28 5.37
N LYS A 180 19.17 10.42 5.93
CA LYS A 180 19.41 10.77 7.34
C LYS A 180 18.15 11.30 8.01
N PRO A 181 17.10 10.47 8.15
CA PRO A 181 15.88 10.90 8.80
C PRO A 181 16.15 11.28 10.26
N ARG A 182 15.48 12.36 10.70
CA ARG A 182 15.64 12.86 12.07
C ARG A 182 15.20 11.79 13.10
N ASN A 183 15.89 11.78 14.25
CA ASN A 183 15.53 10.93 15.39
C ASN A 183 15.59 9.41 15.13
N LEU A 184 16.09 8.97 13.98
CA LEU A 184 16.32 7.57 13.67
C LEU A 184 17.83 7.29 13.65
N ALA A 185 18.25 6.28 14.42
CA ALA A 185 19.61 5.79 14.43
C ALA A 185 19.65 4.36 13.90
N LYS A 186 20.67 4.04 13.07
CA LYS A 186 20.89 2.66 12.58
C LYS A 186 21.24 1.68 13.68
N SER A 187 21.71 2.19 14.83
CA SER A 187 21.94 1.40 16.04
C SER A 187 21.54 2.23 17.27
N VAL A 188 20.81 1.64 18.17
CA VAL A 188 20.52 2.26 19.48
C VAL A 188 21.76 2.06 20.36
N THR A 189 22.46 3.17 20.64
CA THR A 189 23.65 3.20 21.52
C THR A 189 23.33 3.89 22.84
N VAL A 190 22.07 3.85 23.28
CA VAL A 190 21.69 4.42 24.58
C VAL A 190 21.86 3.34 25.62
N GLU A 191 22.80 3.53 26.55
CA GLU A 191 22.91 2.80 27.80
C GLU A 191 21.90 3.35 28.82
#